data_972537c467d841700510a16d724cc909
#
_entry.id   972537c467d841700510a16d724cc909
#
_cell.length_a   1.000
_cell.length_b   1.000
_cell.length_c   1.000
_cell.angle_alpha   90.00
_cell.angle_beta   90.00
_cell.angle_gamma   90.00
#
_symmetry.space_group_name_H-M   'P 1'
#
loop_
_entity.id
_entity.type
_entity.pdbx_description
1 polymer ?
#
loop_
_entity_poly.entity_id
_entity_poly.type
_entity_poly.pdbx_seq_one_letter_code
_entity_poly.pdbx_strand_id
1 'polypeptide(L)'
;EGEILNKRKIVGLYDPEENGFDLEMWNNTEPKKIFQLSEKINNMVLSEDAKNIYTKLLLTNSYSPKDGIDEKVFLSIKSDWLIKFRDIDLIKEYLKKNIDIKKNEQLTVFVLNELFSINENKQACELLEELNTSFKDNYLTKFSIYCLIYLKKNEQASLRYDLEKELGYKEPFFEKKF
;
A
#
# COMPACT_ATOMS: atom_id res chain seq x y z
N GLU A 1 16.77 -1.94 30.46
CA GLU A 1 16.45 -2.55 29.17
C GLU A 1 14.97 -2.33 28.94
N GLY A 2 14.63 -1.27 28.14
CA GLY A 2 13.26 -0.93 27.78
C GLY A 2 12.78 -1.91 26.71
N GLU A 3 11.80 -2.71 27.04
CA GLU A 3 11.00 -3.43 26.03
C GLU A 3 10.43 -2.40 25.05
N ILE A 4 10.92 -2.42 23.83
CA ILE A 4 10.26 -1.73 22.70
C ILE A 4 8.96 -2.51 22.47
N LEU A 5 7.91 -2.11 23.19
CA LEU A 5 6.55 -2.54 22.92
C LEU A 5 6.27 -2.25 21.45
N ASN A 6 6.27 -3.30 20.65
CA ASN A 6 5.93 -3.25 19.23
C ASN A 6 4.44 -2.81 19.15
N LYS A 7 4.24 -1.48 19.08
CA LYS A 7 2.91 -0.88 19.14
C LYS A 7 2.18 -1.28 17.88
N ARG A 8 1.19 -2.19 17.98
CA ARG A 8 0.33 -2.59 16.85
C ARG A 8 -0.21 -1.33 16.17
N LYS A 9 -0.16 -1.29 14.85
CA LYS A 9 -0.65 -0.16 14.06
C LYS A 9 -2.12 -0.35 13.70
N ILE A 10 -2.87 0.76 13.72
CA ILE A 10 -4.22 0.80 13.16
C ILE A 10 -4.11 0.98 11.66
N VAL A 11 -4.78 0.12 10.90
CA VAL A 11 -4.72 0.09 9.44
C VAL A 11 -6.12 -0.03 8.85
N GLY A 12 -6.49 0.90 8.01
CA GLY A 12 -7.77 0.90 7.32
C GLY A 12 -8.15 2.25 6.74
N LEU A 13 -9.40 2.40 6.35
CA LEU A 13 -10.00 3.61 5.80
C LEU A 13 -11.21 4.09 6.60
N TYR A 14 -12.10 3.16 6.92
CA TYR A 14 -13.41 3.48 7.49
C TYR A 14 -13.35 3.54 9.01
N ASP A 15 -14.16 4.42 9.59
CA ASP A 15 -14.32 4.49 11.03
C ASP A 15 -15.04 3.21 11.54
N PRO A 16 -14.51 2.54 12.58
CA PRO A 16 -15.12 1.32 13.08
C PRO A 16 -16.48 1.57 13.72
N GLU A 17 -16.67 2.64 14.49
CA GLU A 17 -17.93 2.92 15.18
C GLU A 17 -19.06 3.20 14.19
N GLU A 18 -18.80 3.93 13.11
CA GLU A 18 -19.77 4.21 12.04
C GLU A 18 -20.21 2.94 11.30
N ASN A 19 -19.41 1.88 11.35
CA ASN A 19 -19.68 0.61 10.67
C ASN A 19 -20.06 -0.53 11.64
N GLY A 20 -20.31 -0.23 12.91
CA GLY A 20 -20.71 -1.21 13.92
C GLY A 20 -19.58 -2.16 14.35
N PHE A 21 -18.34 -1.72 14.27
CA PHE A 21 -17.14 -2.46 14.65
C PHE A 21 -16.37 -1.72 15.75
N ASP A 22 -15.30 -2.32 16.23
CA ASP A 22 -14.29 -1.71 17.08
C ASP A 22 -12.86 -1.96 16.56
N LEU A 23 -11.88 -1.29 17.13
CA LEU A 23 -10.49 -1.43 16.72
C LEU A 23 -9.91 -2.85 16.93
N GLU A 24 -10.50 -3.60 17.86
CA GLU A 24 -10.07 -4.96 18.23
C GLU A 24 -10.93 -6.06 17.56
N MET A 25 -11.71 -5.72 16.54
CA MET A 25 -12.70 -6.59 15.86
C MET A 25 -12.16 -7.95 15.42
N TRP A 26 -10.86 -8.08 15.23
CA TRP A 26 -10.21 -9.31 14.78
C TRP A 26 -9.70 -10.21 15.92
N ASN A 27 -9.65 -9.72 17.16
CA ASN A 27 -9.02 -10.44 18.28
C ASN A 27 -9.72 -11.74 18.67
N ASN A 28 -11.02 -11.83 18.46
CA ASN A 28 -11.82 -13.01 18.80
C ASN A 28 -11.97 -14.00 17.63
N THR A 29 -11.27 -13.75 16.51
CA THR A 29 -11.32 -14.62 15.33
C THR A 29 -10.00 -15.37 15.20
N GLU A 30 -10.10 -16.69 15.06
CA GLU A 30 -8.93 -17.52 14.80
C GLU A 30 -8.22 -17.07 13.53
N PRO A 31 -6.94 -16.68 13.60
CA PRO A 31 -6.22 -16.08 12.47
C PRO A 31 -6.19 -16.96 11.23
N LYS A 32 -6.05 -18.27 11.39
CA LYS A 32 -6.10 -19.22 10.27
C LYS A 32 -7.43 -19.16 9.52
N LYS A 33 -8.53 -18.91 10.22
CA LYS A 33 -9.87 -18.75 9.59
C LYS A 33 -9.97 -17.48 8.80
N ILE A 34 -9.40 -16.37 9.31
CA ILE A 34 -9.37 -15.09 8.56
C ILE A 34 -8.69 -15.31 7.21
N PHE A 35 -7.50 -15.94 7.21
CA PHE A 35 -6.77 -16.21 5.98
C PHE A 35 -7.56 -17.12 5.03
N GLN A 36 -8.05 -18.28 5.51
CA GLN A 36 -8.80 -19.23 4.70
C GLN A 36 -10.08 -18.65 4.11
N LEU A 37 -10.82 -17.84 4.88
CA LEU A 37 -12.02 -17.18 4.40
C LEU A 37 -11.69 -16.12 3.35
N SER A 38 -10.65 -15.32 3.57
CA SER A 38 -10.19 -14.32 2.62
C SER A 38 -9.76 -14.94 1.29
N GLU A 39 -9.01 -16.06 1.33
CA GLU A 39 -8.67 -16.81 0.11
C GLU A 39 -9.92 -17.30 -0.63
N LYS A 40 -10.90 -17.87 0.10
CA LYS A 40 -12.16 -18.33 -0.52
C LYS A 40 -12.90 -17.17 -1.18
N ILE A 41 -13.05 -16.05 -0.46
CA ILE A 41 -13.73 -14.85 -0.98
C ILE A 41 -12.98 -14.30 -2.21
N ASN A 42 -11.65 -14.29 -2.17
CA ASN A 42 -10.83 -13.87 -3.30
C ASN A 42 -10.99 -14.79 -4.53
N ASN A 43 -11.43 -16.03 -4.37
CA ASN A 43 -11.68 -16.96 -5.48
C ASN A 43 -13.15 -17.00 -5.93
N MET A 44 -14.05 -16.26 -5.28
CA MET A 44 -15.47 -16.22 -5.61
C MET A 44 -15.80 -15.07 -6.58
N VAL A 45 -16.84 -15.26 -7.37
CA VAL A 45 -17.53 -14.18 -8.08
C VAL A 45 -18.60 -13.64 -7.14
N LEU A 46 -18.43 -12.41 -6.66
CA LEU A 46 -19.33 -11.77 -5.72
C LEU A 46 -20.25 -10.79 -6.45
N SER A 47 -21.48 -10.61 -5.93
CA SER A 47 -22.31 -9.46 -6.29
C SER A 47 -21.67 -8.15 -5.84
N GLU A 48 -22.08 -7.03 -6.42
CA GLU A 48 -21.56 -5.70 -6.03
C GLU A 48 -21.82 -5.39 -4.54
N ASP A 49 -22.99 -5.74 -4.02
CA ASP A 49 -23.30 -5.56 -2.59
C ASP A 49 -22.38 -6.38 -1.70
N ALA A 50 -22.14 -7.66 -2.06
CA ALA A 50 -21.22 -8.51 -1.30
C ALA A 50 -19.77 -8.00 -1.35
N LYS A 51 -19.31 -7.47 -2.49
CA LYS A 51 -18.01 -6.80 -2.61
C LYS A 51 -17.93 -5.59 -1.70
N ASN A 52 -18.95 -4.74 -1.71
CA ASN A 52 -19.00 -3.52 -0.90
C ASN A 52 -19.00 -3.84 0.60
N ILE A 53 -19.77 -4.84 1.03
CA ILE A 53 -19.79 -5.29 2.43
C ILE A 53 -18.42 -5.81 2.85
N TYR A 54 -17.80 -6.67 2.04
CA TYR A 54 -16.50 -7.23 2.36
C TYR A 54 -15.39 -6.17 2.34
N THR A 55 -15.45 -5.23 1.40
CA THR A 55 -14.54 -4.07 1.34
C THR A 55 -14.63 -3.24 2.62
N LYS A 56 -15.84 -2.90 3.06
CA LYS A 56 -16.04 -2.18 4.31
C LYS A 56 -15.51 -2.94 5.51
N LEU A 57 -15.85 -4.23 5.65
CA LEU A 57 -15.35 -5.07 6.71
C LEU A 57 -13.81 -5.08 6.75
N LEU A 58 -13.18 -5.34 5.60
CA LEU A 58 -11.74 -5.51 5.51
C LEU A 58 -10.96 -4.20 5.68
N LEU A 59 -11.50 -3.09 5.17
CA LEU A 59 -10.85 -1.78 5.23
C LEU A 59 -11.31 -0.91 6.41
N THR A 60 -12.12 -1.42 7.32
CA THR A 60 -12.36 -0.73 8.59
C THR A 60 -11.07 -0.64 9.40
N ASN A 61 -10.84 0.53 10.01
CA ASN A 61 -9.69 0.79 10.87
C ASN A 61 -9.67 -0.23 12.01
N SER A 62 -8.58 -0.98 12.10
CA SER A 62 -8.44 -2.02 13.12
C SER A 62 -6.98 -2.33 13.38
N TYR A 63 -6.69 -2.91 14.53
CA TYR A 63 -5.44 -3.59 14.77
C TYR A 63 -5.42 -4.93 14.03
N SER A 64 -4.23 -5.42 13.70
CA SER A 64 -4.04 -6.82 13.31
C SER A 64 -4.40 -7.74 14.50
N PRO A 65 -4.83 -9.00 14.25
CA PRO A 65 -5.06 -9.99 15.31
C PRO A 65 -3.86 -10.10 16.25
N LYS A 66 -4.12 -10.31 17.57
CA LYS A 66 -3.06 -10.37 18.58
C LYS A 66 -2.13 -11.58 18.42
N ASP A 67 -2.72 -12.72 18.08
CA ASP A 67 -2.04 -14.01 18.08
C ASP A 67 -2.15 -14.70 16.72
N GLY A 68 -1.09 -15.39 16.30
CA GLY A 68 -1.14 -16.42 15.26
C GLY A 68 -1.12 -15.98 13.79
N ILE A 69 -1.19 -14.69 13.48
CA ILE A 69 -0.88 -14.15 12.14
C ILE A 69 0.19 -13.06 12.27
N ASP A 70 1.27 -13.18 11.48
CA ASP A 70 2.18 -12.07 11.25
C ASP A 70 1.36 -10.88 10.68
N GLU A 71 1.54 -9.69 11.26
CA GLU A 71 0.96 -8.44 10.77
C GLU A 71 1.10 -8.28 9.25
N LYS A 72 2.21 -8.78 8.70
CA LYS A 72 2.48 -8.80 7.26
C LYS A 72 1.46 -9.58 6.46
N VAL A 73 1.07 -10.76 6.97
CA VAL A 73 0.09 -11.62 6.30
C VAL A 73 -1.29 -10.98 6.38
N PHE A 74 -1.63 -10.34 7.51
CA PHE A 74 -2.89 -9.63 7.64
C PHE A 74 -2.98 -8.42 6.69
N LEU A 75 -1.88 -7.69 6.54
CA LEU A 75 -1.80 -6.57 5.58
C LEU A 75 -1.86 -7.04 4.13
N SER A 76 -1.27 -8.20 3.80
CA SER A 76 -1.37 -8.76 2.44
C SER A 76 -2.80 -9.11 2.07
N ILE A 77 -3.62 -9.61 3.00
CA ILE A 77 -5.05 -9.88 2.75
C ILE A 77 -5.78 -8.61 2.28
N LYS A 78 -5.51 -7.45 2.91
CA LYS A 78 -6.10 -6.16 2.50
C LYS A 78 -5.60 -5.74 1.12
N SER A 79 -4.31 -5.86 0.86
CA SER A 79 -3.70 -5.49 -0.43
C SER A 79 -4.18 -6.39 -1.57
N ASP A 80 -4.26 -7.70 -1.35
CA ASP A 80 -4.72 -8.66 -2.35
C ASP A 80 -6.18 -8.41 -2.74
N TRP A 81 -7.03 -8.07 -1.76
CA TRP A 81 -8.41 -7.67 -2.02
C TRP A 81 -8.49 -6.39 -2.83
N LEU A 82 -7.75 -5.35 -2.45
CA LEU A 82 -7.72 -4.07 -3.17
C LEU A 82 -7.27 -4.26 -4.63
N ILE A 83 -6.25 -5.06 -4.88
CA ILE A 83 -5.78 -5.39 -6.23
C ILE A 83 -6.89 -6.13 -7.01
N LYS A 84 -7.58 -7.07 -6.38
CA LYS A 84 -8.69 -7.79 -7.02
C LYS A 84 -9.88 -6.87 -7.31
N PHE A 85 -10.22 -6.01 -6.38
CA PHE A 85 -11.34 -5.07 -6.53
C PHE A 85 -11.08 -4.01 -7.61
N ARG A 86 -9.80 -3.65 -7.83
CA ARG A 86 -9.31 -2.73 -8.87
C ARG A 86 -9.95 -1.33 -8.84
N ASP A 87 -10.40 -0.88 -7.70
CA ASP A 87 -10.82 0.51 -7.52
C ASP A 87 -9.58 1.37 -7.24
N ILE A 88 -9.09 2.04 -8.28
CA ILE A 88 -7.84 2.82 -8.22
C ILE A 88 -7.95 3.98 -7.23
N ASP A 89 -9.10 4.63 -7.14
CA ASP A 89 -9.29 5.76 -6.23
C ASP A 89 -9.30 5.29 -4.77
N LEU A 90 -9.99 4.18 -4.49
CA LEU A 90 -9.97 3.56 -3.17
C LEU A 90 -8.55 3.13 -2.75
N ILE A 91 -7.76 2.57 -3.69
CA ILE A 91 -6.38 2.18 -3.42
C ILE A 91 -5.51 3.41 -3.12
N LYS A 92 -5.66 4.49 -3.87
CA LYS A 92 -4.95 5.76 -3.61
C LYS A 92 -5.26 6.30 -2.21
N GLU A 93 -6.54 6.31 -1.81
CA GLU A 93 -6.95 6.72 -0.47
C GLU A 93 -6.33 5.84 0.62
N TYR A 94 -6.37 4.50 0.42
CA TYR A 94 -5.77 3.56 1.35
C TYR A 94 -4.27 3.79 1.51
N LEU A 95 -3.53 3.97 0.42
CA LEU A 95 -2.09 4.25 0.45
C LEU A 95 -1.78 5.56 1.18
N LYS A 96 -2.52 6.64 0.89
CA LYS A 96 -2.33 7.94 1.53
C LYS A 96 -2.59 7.91 3.03
N LYS A 97 -3.64 7.22 3.46
CA LYS A 97 -3.99 7.13 4.88
C LYS A 97 -3.04 6.22 5.67
N ASN A 98 -2.39 5.28 5.00
CA ASN A 98 -1.54 4.25 5.62
C ASN A 98 -0.08 4.35 5.15
N ILE A 99 0.46 5.56 5.01
CA ILE A 99 1.82 5.84 4.51
C ILE A 99 2.90 5.12 5.32
N ASP A 100 2.74 5.05 6.64
CA ASP A 100 3.73 4.44 7.55
C ASP A 100 3.83 2.92 7.45
N ILE A 101 3.01 2.31 6.61
CA ILE A 101 3.01 0.87 6.42
C ILE A 101 4.02 0.53 5.33
N LYS A 102 5.22 0.13 5.76
CA LYS A 102 6.37 -0.24 4.90
C LYS A 102 6.12 -1.33 3.86
N LYS A 103 4.87 -1.83 3.69
CA LYS A 103 4.53 -2.98 2.84
C LYS A 103 3.52 -2.71 1.75
N ASN A 104 3.18 -1.45 1.56
CA ASN A 104 2.30 -1.06 0.47
C ASN A 104 3.04 -0.97 -0.89
N GLU A 105 4.32 -1.44 -0.98
CA GLU A 105 5.09 -1.37 -2.23
C GLU A 105 4.39 -2.13 -3.37
N GLN A 106 3.90 -3.35 -3.12
CA GLN A 106 3.16 -4.12 -4.13
C GLN A 106 1.91 -3.38 -4.60
N LEU A 107 1.16 -2.80 -3.68
CA LEU A 107 -0.04 -2.04 -4.00
C LEU A 107 0.30 -0.74 -4.73
N THR A 108 1.39 -0.07 -4.36
CA THR A 108 1.91 1.11 -5.04
C THR A 108 2.32 0.78 -6.47
N VAL A 109 3.08 -0.31 -6.69
CA VAL A 109 3.45 -0.80 -8.03
C VAL A 109 2.20 -1.06 -8.87
N PHE A 110 1.18 -1.72 -8.29
CA PHE A 110 -0.06 -2.00 -9.00
C PHE A 110 -0.74 -0.72 -9.48
N VAL A 111 -0.95 0.25 -8.59
CA VAL A 111 -1.60 1.53 -8.94
C VAL A 111 -0.80 2.31 -9.99
N LEU A 112 0.52 2.36 -9.85
CA LEU A 112 1.36 3.05 -10.82
C LEU A 112 1.25 2.41 -12.21
N ASN A 113 1.26 1.08 -12.28
CA ASN A 113 1.11 0.37 -13.55
C ASN A 113 -0.25 0.65 -14.20
N GLU A 114 -1.34 0.65 -13.42
CA GLU A 114 -2.67 1.00 -13.93
C GLU A 114 -2.70 2.45 -14.47
N LEU A 115 -2.20 3.41 -13.71
CA LEU A 115 -2.18 4.82 -14.11
C LEU A 115 -1.30 5.06 -15.34
N PHE A 116 -0.09 4.48 -15.39
CA PHE A 116 0.78 4.61 -16.55
C PHE A 116 0.21 3.93 -17.80
N SER A 117 -0.50 2.80 -17.65
CA SER A 117 -1.11 2.08 -18.77
C SER A 117 -2.18 2.89 -19.50
N ILE A 118 -2.83 3.81 -18.79
CA ILE A 118 -3.87 4.71 -19.35
C ILE A 118 -3.33 6.12 -19.58
N ASN A 119 -2.01 6.33 -19.58
CA ASN A 119 -1.32 7.60 -19.76
C ASN A 119 -1.62 8.68 -18.70
N GLU A 120 -2.11 8.31 -17.54
CA GLU A 120 -2.32 9.21 -16.39
C GLU A 120 -1.01 9.45 -15.62
N ASN A 121 0.05 9.79 -16.35
CA ASN A 121 1.42 9.96 -15.80
C ASN A 121 1.47 11.02 -14.70
N LYS A 122 0.68 12.09 -14.84
CA LYS A 122 0.62 13.15 -13.84
C LYS A 122 0.09 12.63 -12.50
N GLN A 123 -1.05 11.92 -12.53
CA GLN A 123 -1.63 11.33 -11.31
C GLN A 123 -0.70 10.30 -10.66
N ALA A 124 -0.02 9.48 -11.46
CA ALA A 124 0.97 8.52 -10.95
C ALA A 124 2.10 9.22 -10.21
N CYS A 125 2.63 10.32 -10.77
CA CYS A 125 3.73 11.06 -10.18
C CYS A 125 3.30 11.88 -8.96
N GLU A 126 2.12 12.47 -8.96
CA GLU A 126 1.55 13.14 -7.79
C GLU A 126 1.34 12.18 -6.62
N LEU A 127 0.86 10.97 -6.90
CA LEU A 127 0.73 9.92 -5.87
C LEU A 127 2.09 9.56 -5.26
N LEU A 128 3.13 9.33 -6.07
CA LEU A 128 4.48 9.03 -5.54
C LEU A 128 5.05 10.18 -4.71
N GLU A 129 4.79 11.42 -5.11
CA GLU A 129 5.22 12.59 -4.35
C GLU A 129 4.49 12.69 -3.00
N GLU A 130 3.17 12.46 -2.98
CA GLU A 130 2.37 12.48 -1.75
C GLU A 130 2.78 11.37 -0.78
N LEU A 131 3.09 10.18 -1.28
CA LEU A 131 3.58 9.07 -0.44
C LEU A 131 4.94 9.39 0.18
N ASN A 132 5.78 10.19 -0.48
CA ASN A 132 7.07 10.71 -0.01
C ASN A 132 7.89 9.71 0.85
N THR A 133 7.95 8.47 0.42
CA THR A 133 8.60 7.38 1.14
C THR A 133 9.82 6.84 0.39
N SER A 134 10.80 6.32 1.13
CA SER A 134 11.88 5.54 0.55
C SER A 134 11.40 4.14 0.28
N PHE A 135 11.46 3.74 -0.98
CA PHE A 135 11.14 2.39 -1.42
C PHE A 135 12.41 1.54 -1.43
N LYS A 136 12.27 0.26 -1.08
CA LYS A 136 13.33 -0.73 -1.25
C LYS A 136 13.30 -1.37 -2.63
N ASP A 137 12.17 -1.29 -3.28
CA ASP A 137 11.95 -1.82 -4.62
C ASP A 137 12.61 -0.91 -5.67
N ASN A 138 13.50 -1.47 -6.48
CA ASN A 138 14.24 -0.74 -7.52
C ASN A 138 13.33 -0.12 -8.58
N TYR A 139 12.19 -0.75 -8.88
CA TYR A 139 11.21 -0.23 -9.81
C TYR A 139 10.58 1.06 -9.27
N LEU A 140 10.14 1.06 -8.01
CA LEU A 140 9.58 2.25 -7.37
C LEU A 140 10.61 3.38 -7.21
N THR A 141 11.87 3.04 -6.88
CA THR A 141 12.98 3.99 -6.85
C THR A 141 13.18 4.66 -8.21
N LYS A 142 13.20 3.86 -9.28
CA LYS A 142 13.30 4.36 -10.66
C LYS A 142 12.16 5.34 -11.00
N PHE A 143 10.92 4.94 -10.70
CA PHE A 143 9.75 5.78 -10.99
C PHE A 143 9.69 7.03 -10.11
N SER A 144 10.16 6.98 -8.87
CA SER A 144 10.26 8.17 -8.02
C SER A 144 11.17 9.23 -8.65
N ILE A 145 12.34 8.83 -9.14
CA ILE A 145 13.28 9.73 -9.82
C ILE A 145 12.70 10.24 -11.15
N TYR A 146 12.11 9.33 -11.96
CA TYR A 146 11.43 9.69 -13.20
C TYR A 146 10.34 10.74 -12.97
N CYS A 147 9.51 10.55 -11.95
CA CYS A 147 8.43 11.46 -11.62
C CYS A 147 8.92 12.84 -11.20
N LEU A 148 10.02 12.94 -10.44
CA LEU A 148 10.63 14.23 -10.13
C LEU A 148 11.06 14.97 -11.41
N ILE A 149 11.64 14.26 -12.39
CA ILE A 149 11.98 14.83 -13.69
C ILE A 149 10.72 15.27 -14.45
N TYR A 150 9.69 14.41 -14.49
CA TYR A 150 8.43 14.68 -15.16
C TYR A 150 7.74 15.94 -14.60
N LEU A 151 7.77 16.11 -13.27
CA LEU A 151 7.25 17.28 -12.55
C LEU A 151 8.20 18.50 -12.60
N LYS A 152 9.28 18.45 -13.40
CA LYS A 152 10.29 19.52 -13.57
C LYS A 152 11.07 19.86 -12.28
N LYS A 153 11.16 18.93 -11.33
CA LYS A 153 11.92 19.05 -10.08
C LYS A 153 13.32 18.44 -10.24
N ASN A 154 14.07 18.93 -11.23
CA ASN A 154 15.35 18.32 -11.66
C ASN A 154 16.40 18.27 -10.55
N GLU A 155 16.52 19.32 -9.72
CA GLU A 155 17.48 19.36 -8.60
C GLU A 155 17.16 18.25 -7.57
N GLN A 156 15.86 18.06 -7.26
CA GLN A 156 15.43 16.99 -6.35
C GLN A 156 15.66 15.62 -6.96
N ALA A 157 15.45 15.47 -8.27
CA ALA A 157 15.71 14.23 -8.98
C ALA A 157 17.20 13.84 -8.94
N SER A 158 18.10 14.82 -9.16
CA SER A 158 19.56 14.60 -9.08
C SER A 158 19.96 14.19 -7.66
N LEU A 159 19.51 14.94 -6.65
CA LEU A 159 19.80 14.64 -5.24
C LEU A 159 19.29 13.24 -4.86
N ARG A 160 18.08 12.90 -5.25
CA ARG A 160 17.50 11.57 -4.99
C ARG A 160 18.32 10.47 -5.65
N TYR A 161 18.71 10.65 -6.91
CA TYR A 161 19.53 9.68 -7.62
C TYR A 161 20.90 9.48 -6.97
N ASP A 162 21.57 10.58 -6.55
CA ASP A 162 22.85 10.50 -5.87
C ASP A 162 22.76 9.73 -4.55
N LEU A 163 21.74 10.00 -3.75
CA LEU A 163 21.49 9.26 -2.51
C LEU A 163 21.24 7.76 -2.74
N GLU A 164 20.42 7.41 -3.72
CA GLU A 164 20.15 6.01 -4.04
C GLU A 164 21.39 5.31 -4.63
N LYS A 165 22.22 6.04 -5.39
CA LYS A 165 23.50 5.53 -5.91
C LYS A 165 24.48 5.20 -4.78
N GLU A 166 24.56 6.01 -3.74
CA GLU A 166 25.37 5.71 -2.54
C GLU A 166 24.87 4.43 -1.83
N LEU A 167 23.56 4.14 -1.89
CA LEU A 167 22.96 2.92 -1.38
C LEU A 167 23.11 1.71 -2.32
N GLY A 168 23.80 1.87 -3.46
CA GLY A 168 24.09 0.80 -4.43
C GLY A 168 23.12 0.70 -5.59
N TYR A 169 22.16 1.60 -5.72
CA TYR A 169 21.25 1.65 -6.86
C TYR A 169 22.02 2.03 -8.14
N LYS A 170 21.80 1.28 -9.22
CA LYS A 170 22.39 1.54 -10.52
C LYS A 170 21.33 1.49 -11.61
N GLU A 171 21.20 2.57 -12.37
CA GLU A 171 20.27 2.65 -13.50
C GLU A 171 20.92 3.39 -14.67
N PRO A 172 21.31 2.70 -15.72
CA PRO A 172 22.04 3.30 -16.86
C PRO A 172 21.29 4.44 -17.56
N PHE A 173 19.96 4.47 -17.43
CA PHE A 173 19.15 5.56 -17.98
C PHE A 173 19.48 6.89 -17.32
N PHE A 174 19.59 6.91 -15.99
CA PHE A 174 19.88 8.13 -15.24
C PHE A 174 21.35 8.53 -15.31
N GLU A 175 22.27 7.56 -15.41
CA GLU A 175 23.73 7.83 -15.60
C GLU A 175 24.03 8.67 -16.84
N LYS A 176 23.15 8.64 -17.85
CA LYS A 176 23.29 9.45 -19.06
C LYS A 176 22.56 10.79 -18.99
N LYS A 177 21.73 10.98 -17.99
CA LYS A 177 20.87 12.15 -17.86
C LYS A 177 21.41 13.16 -16.84
N PHE A 178 22.03 12.69 -15.81
CA PHE A 178 22.74 13.46 -14.78
C PHE A 178 24.26 13.35 -14.93
#